data_4f4eca75cb0468e2a9adb663b7365378
#
_entry.id   4f4eca75cb0468e2a9adb663b7365378
#
_cell.length_a   1.000
_cell.length_b   1.000
_cell.length_c   1.000
_cell.angle_alpha   90.00
_cell.angle_beta   90.00
_cell.angle_gamma   90.00
#
_symmetry.space_group_name_H-M   'P 1'
#
loop_
_entity.id
_entity.type
_entity.pdbx_description
1 polymer ?
#
loop_
_entity_poly.entity_id
_entity_poly.type
_entity_poly.pdbx_seq_one_letter_code
_entity_poly.pdbx_strand_id
1 'polypeptide(L)'
;MRMNMSDFATFFAVARNQSFRAAGDELGLSSSAISHSIKTLEQRLKIRLFNRTTRSVSLTEAGSNLYERLRPAFDEIQIMLDEMNDFRLTPTGTLKINAARVAARIFLMPLLVGFTREYPDIKVELTTDDSLVDIVQQGFDAGVRLSGIVEKDMISVAIGPPVKLCVAATPEYFARYGKPRHPHDLLNHQCVVFRYPSGKPFHWQFAKELEIAVAGNIILDDVDAELEAVLMGAGIGYLLYEQIKEYLDTGRLECVLEDWSTERPGFQIYYPNRQYMSCGLRAFLDYVKTGQICQSQRHRSQ
;
A
#
# COMPACT_ATOMS: atom_id res chain seq x y z
N MET A 1 5.68 40.09 12.29
CA MET A 1 6.63 39.23 11.53
C MET A 1 5.88 38.67 10.33
N ARG A 2 6.14 39.10 9.09
CA ARG A 2 5.47 38.53 7.90
C ARG A 2 6.18 37.24 7.55
N MET A 3 5.53 36.12 7.77
CA MET A 3 5.97 34.79 7.33
C MET A 3 5.36 34.53 5.95
N ASN A 4 6.14 33.96 5.04
CA ASN A 4 5.70 33.66 3.69
C ASN A 4 5.25 32.19 3.64
N MET A 5 4.07 31.92 3.08
CA MET A 5 3.56 30.56 2.90
C MET A 5 4.52 29.66 2.12
N SER A 6 5.28 30.23 1.17
CA SER A 6 6.28 29.48 0.41
C SER A 6 7.43 28.92 1.29
N ASP A 7 7.78 29.61 2.40
CA ASP A 7 8.81 29.13 3.32
C ASP A 7 8.34 27.83 4.02
N PHE A 8 7.05 27.75 4.37
CA PHE A 8 6.47 26.56 4.97
C PHE A 8 6.29 25.43 3.95
N ALA A 9 5.87 25.73 2.72
CA ALA A 9 5.79 24.71 1.67
C ALA A 9 7.16 24.05 1.46
N THR A 10 8.24 24.86 1.43
CA THR A 10 9.61 24.35 1.33
C THR A 10 10.01 23.51 2.55
N PHE A 11 9.63 23.95 3.77
CA PHE A 11 9.88 23.21 5.00
C PHE A 11 9.20 21.83 4.97
N PHE A 12 7.92 21.78 4.56
CA PHE A 12 7.18 20.52 4.45
C PHE A 12 7.77 19.57 3.41
N ALA A 13 8.14 20.08 2.24
CA ALA A 13 8.76 19.28 1.19
C ALA A 13 10.08 18.65 1.66
N VAL A 14 10.93 19.41 2.36
CA VAL A 14 12.20 18.88 2.91
C VAL A 14 11.94 17.88 4.04
N ALA A 15 10.98 18.14 4.92
CA ALA A 15 10.63 17.26 6.03
C ALA A 15 10.14 15.90 5.55
N ARG A 16 9.27 15.88 4.54
CA ARG A 16 8.70 14.66 3.95
C ARG A 16 9.73 13.86 3.17
N ASN A 17 10.50 14.53 2.30
CA ASN A 17 11.47 13.86 1.44
C ASN A 17 12.80 13.52 2.15
N GLN A 18 13.07 14.10 3.32
CA GLN A 18 14.36 13.99 4.03
C GLN A 18 15.58 14.30 3.12
N SER A 19 15.34 15.09 2.08
CA SER A 19 16.31 15.41 1.02
C SER A 19 16.03 16.78 0.41
N PHE A 20 17.02 17.64 0.41
CA PHE A 20 16.94 18.96 -0.25
C PHE A 20 16.80 18.85 -1.77
N ARG A 21 17.40 17.82 -2.36
CA ARG A 21 17.32 17.57 -3.80
C ARG A 21 15.92 17.11 -4.18
N ALA A 22 15.39 16.08 -3.52
CA ALA A 22 14.05 15.57 -3.80
C ALA A 22 12.97 16.64 -3.53
N ALA A 23 13.11 17.43 -2.48
CA ALA A 23 12.23 18.59 -2.23
C ALA A 23 12.31 19.64 -3.34
N GLY A 24 13.50 19.83 -3.93
CA GLY A 24 13.69 20.71 -5.09
C GLY A 24 12.98 20.19 -6.32
N ASP A 25 13.15 18.91 -6.61
CA ASP A 25 12.49 18.22 -7.73
C ASP A 25 10.96 18.30 -7.59
N GLU A 26 10.43 18.12 -6.37
CA GLU A 26 8.98 18.24 -6.07
C GLU A 26 8.43 19.66 -6.29
N LEU A 27 9.17 20.69 -5.87
CA LEU A 27 8.72 22.09 -5.93
C LEU A 27 9.15 22.82 -7.21
N GLY A 28 9.85 22.15 -8.13
CA GLY A 28 10.39 22.76 -9.34
C GLY A 28 11.50 23.79 -9.06
N LEU A 29 12.24 23.61 -7.95
CA LEU A 29 13.28 24.53 -7.49
C LEU A 29 14.66 23.84 -7.42
N SER A 30 15.74 24.61 -7.53
CA SER A 30 17.08 24.06 -7.30
C SER A 30 17.30 23.71 -5.82
N SER A 31 18.10 22.69 -5.53
CA SER A 31 18.42 22.30 -4.15
C SER A 31 19.11 23.43 -3.37
N SER A 32 19.83 24.33 -4.07
CA SER A 32 20.41 25.54 -3.48
C SER A 32 19.34 26.55 -3.06
N ALA A 33 18.29 26.74 -3.87
CA ALA A 33 17.15 27.60 -3.54
C ALA A 33 16.38 27.05 -2.33
N ILE A 34 16.10 25.74 -2.30
CA ILE A 34 15.52 25.07 -1.15
C ILE A 34 16.35 25.27 0.12
N SER A 35 17.67 25.03 0.03
CA SER A 35 18.59 25.20 1.17
C SER A 35 18.61 26.65 1.67
N HIS A 36 18.56 27.63 0.77
CA HIS A 36 18.51 29.05 1.10
C HIS A 36 17.19 29.40 1.81
N SER A 37 16.05 28.94 1.29
CA SER A 37 14.73 29.17 1.88
C SER A 37 14.66 28.62 3.32
N ILE A 38 15.10 27.38 3.55
CA ILE A 38 15.15 26.78 4.89
C ILE A 38 16.08 27.56 5.82
N LYS A 39 17.28 27.94 5.37
CA LYS A 39 18.21 28.74 6.17
C LYS A 39 17.57 30.07 6.58
N THR A 40 16.87 30.73 5.67
CA THR A 40 16.18 32.00 5.90
C THR A 40 15.04 31.80 6.94
N LEU A 41 14.28 30.71 6.84
CA LEU A 41 13.23 30.37 7.80
C LEU A 41 13.82 30.13 9.19
N GLU A 42 14.87 29.30 9.31
CA GLU A 42 15.60 29.05 10.58
C GLU A 42 16.16 30.33 11.21
N GLN A 43 16.73 31.23 10.39
CA GLN A 43 17.23 32.53 10.85
C GLN A 43 16.12 33.43 11.39
N ARG A 44 14.98 33.47 10.71
CA ARG A 44 13.81 34.26 11.16
C ARG A 44 13.21 33.72 12.45
N LEU A 45 13.12 32.38 12.59
CA LEU A 45 12.64 31.72 13.79
C LEU A 45 13.67 31.70 14.92
N LYS A 46 14.96 31.93 14.61
CA LYS A 46 16.13 31.78 15.50
C LYS A 46 16.24 30.36 16.09
N ILE A 47 15.75 29.36 15.36
CA ILE A 47 15.72 27.96 15.78
C ILE A 47 16.15 27.12 14.59
N ARG A 48 16.95 26.07 14.81
CA ARG A 48 17.23 25.06 13.80
C ARG A 48 16.06 24.09 13.70
N LEU A 49 15.62 23.82 12.47
CA LEU A 49 14.53 22.91 12.16
C LEU A 49 15.03 21.56 11.62
N PHE A 50 16.24 21.55 11.04
CA PHE A 50 16.84 20.34 10.48
C PHE A 50 18.24 20.07 11.04
N ASN A 51 18.49 18.79 11.34
CA ASN A 51 19.81 18.22 11.48
C ASN A 51 20.31 17.87 10.07
N ARG A 52 21.49 18.34 9.73
CA ARG A 52 22.09 18.13 8.41
C ARG A 52 23.44 17.45 8.57
N THR A 53 23.61 16.32 7.93
CA THR A 53 24.91 15.70 7.71
C THR A 53 25.19 15.62 6.21
N THR A 54 26.36 15.20 5.81
CA THR A 54 26.68 14.96 4.40
C THR A 54 25.90 13.78 3.80
N ARG A 55 25.24 12.96 4.64
CA ARG A 55 24.55 11.73 4.24
C ARG A 55 23.05 11.71 4.54
N SER A 56 22.56 12.59 5.43
CA SER A 56 21.17 12.56 5.87
C SER A 56 20.65 13.92 6.29
N VAL A 57 19.34 14.09 6.16
CA VAL A 57 18.57 15.24 6.63
C VAL A 57 17.46 14.70 7.51
N SER A 58 17.31 15.19 8.73
CA SER A 58 16.24 14.83 9.66
C SER A 58 15.75 16.07 10.40
N LEU A 59 14.52 16.02 10.91
CA LEU A 59 13.99 17.11 11.74
C LEU A 59 14.72 17.15 13.09
N THR A 60 14.85 18.36 13.64
CA THR A 60 15.14 18.56 15.08
C THR A 60 13.86 18.37 15.87
N GLU A 61 13.94 18.35 17.21
CA GLU A 61 12.75 18.37 18.08
C GLU A 61 11.84 19.57 17.79
N ALA A 62 12.42 20.75 17.61
CA ALA A 62 11.68 21.95 17.22
C ALA A 62 11.07 21.83 15.81
N GLY A 63 11.79 21.18 14.88
CA GLY A 63 11.30 20.89 13.54
C GLY A 63 10.13 19.93 13.56
N SER A 64 10.20 18.86 14.35
CA SER A 64 9.10 17.90 14.53
C SER A 64 7.85 18.56 15.11
N ASN A 65 8.04 19.35 16.16
CA ASN A 65 6.92 20.08 16.78
C ASN A 65 6.26 21.07 15.80
N LEU A 66 7.06 21.78 15.01
CA LEU A 66 6.56 22.70 13.97
C LEU A 66 5.81 21.92 12.88
N TYR A 67 6.35 20.79 12.44
CA TYR A 67 5.74 19.94 11.44
C TYR A 67 4.36 19.43 11.88
N GLU A 68 4.27 18.84 13.06
CA GLU A 68 3.04 18.29 13.60
C GLU A 68 1.94 19.36 13.78
N ARG A 69 2.31 20.55 14.25
CA ARG A 69 1.36 21.63 14.51
C ARG A 69 0.88 22.36 13.26
N LEU A 70 1.73 22.51 12.24
CA LEU A 70 1.36 23.21 11.01
C LEU A 70 0.71 22.28 9.98
N ARG A 71 0.99 21.00 10.05
CA ARG A 71 0.47 20.01 9.10
C ARG A 71 -1.06 20.07 8.95
N PRO A 72 -1.88 20.08 10.02
CA PRO A 72 -3.32 20.15 9.87
C PRO A 72 -3.79 21.40 9.11
N ALA A 73 -3.16 22.55 9.36
CA ALA A 73 -3.51 23.80 8.68
C ALA A 73 -3.12 23.76 7.18
N PHE A 74 -1.98 23.14 6.85
CA PHE A 74 -1.57 22.95 5.44
C PHE A 74 -2.48 21.97 4.71
N ASP A 75 -2.84 20.87 5.36
CA ASP A 75 -3.80 19.90 4.84
C ASP A 75 -5.16 20.58 4.57
N GLU A 76 -5.62 21.45 5.48
CA GLU A 76 -6.88 22.20 5.32
C GLU A 76 -6.83 23.19 4.16
N ILE A 77 -5.72 23.90 3.97
CA ILE A 77 -5.55 24.79 2.80
C ILE A 77 -5.56 23.98 1.50
N GLN A 78 -4.89 22.85 1.47
CA GLN A 78 -4.86 21.97 0.29
C GLN A 78 -6.27 21.46 -0.03
N ILE A 79 -7.02 21.06 0.99
CA ILE A 79 -8.41 20.63 0.88
C ILE A 79 -9.30 21.75 0.33
N MET A 80 -9.18 22.99 0.84
CA MET A 80 -9.94 24.12 0.32
C MET A 80 -9.63 24.40 -1.17
N LEU A 81 -8.35 24.26 -1.56
CA LEU A 81 -7.95 24.39 -2.97
C LEU A 81 -8.54 23.27 -3.83
N ASP A 82 -8.60 22.04 -3.27
CA ASP A 82 -9.21 20.90 -3.95
C ASP A 82 -10.74 21.02 -4.02
N GLU A 83 -11.40 21.59 -3.00
CA GLU A 83 -12.85 21.92 -3.05
C GLU A 83 -13.18 22.95 -4.13
N MET A 84 -12.29 23.91 -4.39
CA MET A 84 -12.44 24.81 -5.51
C MET A 84 -12.41 24.09 -6.87
N ASN A 85 -11.80 22.90 -6.94
CA ASN A 85 -11.86 22.05 -8.13
C ASN A 85 -13.23 21.39 -8.33
N ASP A 86 -14.07 21.26 -7.27
CA ASP A 86 -15.46 20.78 -7.39
C ASP A 86 -16.33 21.73 -8.25
N PHE A 87 -15.92 22.99 -8.40
CA PHE A 87 -16.52 23.94 -9.34
C PHE A 87 -16.07 23.74 -10.80
N ARG A 88 -15.11 22.86 -11.05
CA ARG A 88 -14.71 22.46 -12.40
C ARG A 88 -15.60 21.31 -12.89
N LEU A 89 -15.91 21.32 -14.17
CA LEU A 89 -16.70 20.27 -14.82
C LEU A 89 -15.98 18.90 -14.83
N THR A 90 -14.67 18.88 -14.61
CA THR A 90 -13.84 17.67 -14.56
C THR A 90 -12.94 17.69 -13.32
N PRO A 91 -12.91 16.60 -12.52
CA PRO A 91 -11.98 16.45 -11.40
C PRO A 91 -10.53 16.49 -11.88
N THR A 92 -9.68 17.22 -11.14
CA THR A 92 -8.24 17.33 -11.42
C THR A 92 -7.43 17.10 -10.14
N GLY A 93 -6.13 16.84 -10.26
CA GLY A 93 -5.24 16.71 -9.11
C GLY A 93 -4.42 15.42 -9.11
N THR A 94 -3.88 15.07 -7.95
CA THR A 94 -3.08 13.85 -7.79
C THR A 94 -3.73 12.95 -6.75
N LEU A 95 -3.90 11.68 -7.09
CA LEU A 95 -4.33 10.61 -6.19
C LEU A 95 -3.10 9.78 -5.80
N LYS A 96 -2.75 9.77 -4.50
CA LYS A 96 -1.60 9.04 -3.96
C LYS A 96 -2.05 7.82 -3.18
N ILE A 97 -1.70 6.64 -3.65
CA ILE A 97 -2.09 5.36 -3.04
C ILE A 97 -0.85 4.58 -2.62
N ASN A 98 -0.88 4.03 -1.41
CA ASN A 98 0.06 3.00 -0.96
C ASN A 98 -0.63 1.64 -0.94
N ALA A 99 -0.07 0.63 -1.62
CA ALA A 99 -0.72 -0.67 -1.75
C ALA A 99 0.24 -1.84 -1.49
N ALA A 100 -0.28 -2.94 -0.92
CA ALA A 100 0.43 -4.22 -0.94
C ALA A 100 0.72 -4.64 -2.39
N ARG A 101 1.91 -5.19 -2.66
CA ARG A 101 2.37 -5.51 -4.04
C ARG A 101 1.38 -6.39 -4.79
N VAL A 102 0.93 -7.47 -4.17
CA VAL A 102 -0.04 -8.39 -4.80
C VAL A 102 -1.38 -7.71 -5.07
N ALA A 103 -1.86 -6.87 -4.14
CA ALA A 103 -3.10 -6.10 -4.33
C ALA A 103 -2.98 -5.09 -5.47
N ALA A 104 -1.85 -4.40 -5.54
CA ALA A 104 -1.58 -3.43 -6.59
C ALA A 104 -1.63 -4.08 -7.98
N ARG A 105 -0.97 -5.23 -8.15
CA ARG A 105 -0.86 -5.92 -9.44
C ARG A 105 -2.18 -6.55 -9.88
N ILE A 106 -2.87 -7.26 -9.00
CA ILE A 106 -4.00 -8.12 -9.38
C ILE A 106 -5.32 -7.34 -9.35
N PHE A 107 -5.54 -6.52 -8.33
CA PHE A 107 -6.84 -5.89 -8.09
C PHE A 107 -6.86 -4.40 -8.43
N LEU A 108 -5.80 -3.66 -8.03
CA LEU A 108 -5.82 -2.21 -8.16
C LEU A 108 -5.46 -1.75 -9.58
N MET A 109 -4.47 -2.37 -10.24
CA MET A 109 -4.01 -1.94 -11.55
C MET A 109 -5.12 -1.94 -12.63
N PRO A 110 -5.97 -2.97 -12.75
CA PRO A 110 -7.10 -2.93 -13.67
C PRO A 110 -8.07 -1.77 -13.40
N LEU A 111 -8.32 -1.45 -12.12
CA LEU A 111 -9.16 -0.33 -11.71
C LEU A 111 -8.52 1.01 -12.07
N LEU A 112 -7.22 1.19 -11.80
CA LEU A 112 -6.49 2.42 -12.09
C LEU A 112 -6.42 2.71 -13.61
N VAL A 113 -6.19 1.66 -14.42
CA VAL A 113 -6.17 1.82 -15.88
C VAL A 113 -7.54 2.25 -16.41
N GLY A 114 -8.63 1.71 -15.87
CA GLY A 114 -9.99 2.15 -16.22
C GLY A 114 -10.26 3.59 -15.73
N PHE A 115 -9.90 3.86 -14.49
CA PHE A 115 -10.08 5.16 -13.86
C PHE A 115 -9.36 6.30 -14.61
N THR A 116 -8.10 6.12 -14.98
CA THR A 116 -7.33 7.15 -15.68
C THR A 116 -7.81 7.40 -17.12
N ARG A 117 -8.57 6.47 -17.71
CA ARG A 117 -9.26 6.71 -18.99
C ARG A 117 -10.51 7.58 -18.82
N GLU A 118 -11.23 7.40 -17.72
CA GLU A 118 -12.44 8.17 -17.42
C GLU A 118 -12.10 9.57 -16.86
N TYR A 119 -11.00 9.65 -16.07
CA TYR A 119 -10.52 10.88 -15.43
C TYR A 119 -9.08 11.22 -15.88
N PRO A 120 -8.88 11.67 -17.13
CA PRO A 120 -7.53 11.88 -17.69
C PRO A 120 -6.75 13.03 -17.02
N ASP A 121 -7.44 13.95 -16.34
CA ASP A 121 -6.83 15.09 -15.64
C ASP A 121 -6.41 14.77 -14.21
N ILE A 122 -6.66 13.52 -13.74
CA ILE A 122 -6.18 13.03 -12.45
C ILE A 122 -4.90 12.24 -12.64
N LYS A 123 -3.81 12.70 -12.03
CA LYS A 123 -2.56 11.94 -11.93
C LYS A 123 -2.66 10.92 -10.80
N VAL A 124 -2.28 9.67 -11.05
CA VAL A 124 -2.20 8.63 -10.03
C VAL A 124 -0.75 8.33 -9.69
N GLU A 125 -0.41 8.41 -8.41
CA GLU A 125 0.87 7.99 -7.85
C GLU A 125 0.65 6.75 -6.99
N LEU A 126 1.14 5.60 -7.46
CA LEU A 126 1.04 4.32 -6.75
C LEU A 126 2.40 3.93 -6.19
N THR A 127 2.48 3.80 -4.88
CA THR A 127 3.64 3.23 -4.18
C THR A 127 3.28 1.83 -3.69
N THR A 128 4.11 0.83 -3.99
CA THR A 128 3.89 -0.54 -3.55
C THR A 128 4.84 -0.90 -2.41
N ASP A 129 4.26 -1.32 -1.28
CA ASP A 129 5.00 -1.71 -0.08
C ASP A 129 4.13 -2.66 0.76
N ASP A 130 4.70 -3.77 1.23
CA ASP A 130 4.01 -4.73 2.09
C ASP A 130 4.12 -4.37 3.59
N SER A 131 4.85 -3.31 3.93
CA SER A 131 4.86 -2.72 5.28
C SER A 131 3.53 -2.06 5.60
N LEU A 132 3.12 -2.14 6.87
CA LEU A 132 2.08 -1.28 7.40
C LEU A 132 2.67 0.11 7.64
N VAL A 133 2.36 1.03 6.75
CA VAL A 133 2.80 2.42 6.86
C VAL A 133 1.66 3.30 7.37
N ASP A 134 1.99 4.29 8.17
CA ASP A 134 1.05 5.38 8.46
C ASP A 134 0.86 6.22 7.19
N ILE A 135 -0.26 5.94 6.48
CA ILE A 135 -0.58 6.61 5.21
C ILE A 135 -0.76 8.12 5.40
N VAL A 136 -1.24 8.53 6.56
CA VAL A 136 -1.44 9.94 6.90
C VAL A 136 -0.08 10.62 7.06
N GLN A 137 0.83 10.02 7.84
CA GLN A 137 2.15 10.58 8.06
C GLN A 137 2.99 10.68 6.77
N GLN A 138 2.82 9.72 5.88
CA GLN A 138 3.55 9.69 4.61
C GLN A 138 2.87 10.48 3.48
N GLY A 139 1.69 11.06 3.73
CA GLY A 139 1.00 11.92 2.78
C GLY A 139 0.31 11.17 1.63
N PHE A 140 -0.10 9.92 1.85
CA PHE A 140 -0.98 9.20 0.93
C PHE A 140 -2.44 9.57 1.19
N ASP A 141 -3.25 9.58 0.13
CA ASP A 141 -4.69 9.76 0.22
C ASP A 141 -5.38 8.49 0.73
N ALA A 142 -4.88 7.34 0.30
CA ALA A 142 -5.44 6.04 0.66
C ALA A 142 -4.36 4.94 0.74
N GLY A 143 -4.69 3.88 1.47
CA GLY A 143 -3.93 2.62 1.48
C GLY A 143 -4.77 1.46 0.96
N VAL A 144 -4.12 0.41 0.43
CA VAL A 144 -4.79 -0.83 0.00
C VAL A 144 -4.13 -2.02 0.70
N ARG A 145 -4.91 -2.72 1.51
CA ARG A 145 -4.46 -3.90 2.28
C ARG A 145 -5.53 -4.97 2.32
N LEU A 146 -5.12 -6.19 2.67
CA LEU A 146 -6.06 -7.27 2.98
C LEU A 146 -6.91 -6.88 4.18
N SER A 147 -8.19 -7.22 4.14
CA SER A 147 -9.12 -6.96 5.25
C SER A 147 -8.62 -7.55 6.58
N GLY A 148 -8.89 -6.84 7.68
CA GLY A 148 -8.46 -7.24 9.03
C GLY A 148 -7.10 -6.68 9.47
N ILE A 149 -6.36 -6.00 8.57
CA ILE A 149 -5.08 -5.37 8.88
C ILE A 149 -5.25 -3.85 9.16
N VAL A 150 -6.38 -3.27 8.74
CA VAL A 150 -6.66 -1.83 8.78
C VAL A 150 -6.99 -1.37 10.20
N GLU A 151 -6.47 -0.21 10.60
CA GLU A 151 -6.75 0.42 11.89
C GLU A 151 -8.22 0.82 12.04
N LYS A 152 -8.72 0.83 13.30
CA LYS A 152 -10.16 0.98 13.59
C LYS A 152 -10.74 2.37 13.30
N ASP A 153 -9.89 3.39 13.18
CA ASP A 153 -10.26 4.79 12.92
C ASP A 153 -10.26 5.16 11.44
N MET A 154 -9.99 4.19 10.56
CA MET A 154 -10.01 4.36 9.11
C MET A 154 -11.34 3.92 8.51
N ILE A 155 -11.79 4.62 7.48
CA ILE A 155 -12.89 4.16 6.62
C ILE A 155 -12.31 3.17 5.62
N SER A 156 -13.01 2.08 5.38
CA SER A 156 -12.58 1.09 4.39
C SER A 156 -13.70 0.71 3.43
N VAL A 157 -13.32 0.49 2.16
CA VAL A 157 -14.19 0.06 1.07
C VAL A 157 -13.55 -1.13 0.37
N ALA A 158 -14.29 -2.22 0.18
CA ALA A 158 -13.78 -3.40 -0.53
C ALA A 158 -13.44 -3.06 -1.99
N ILE A 159 -12.33 -3.63 -2.49
CA ILE A 159 -11.92 -3.55 -3.90
C ILE A 159 -11.75 -4.97 -4.46
N GLY A 160 -12.79 -5.55 -4.98
CA GLY A 160 -12.76 -6.91 -5.51
C GLY A 160 -13.49 -7.93 -4.64
N PRO A 161 -13.47 -9.21 -5.07
CA PRO A 161 -14.15 -10.29 -4.38
C PRO A 161 -13.40 -10.75 -3.12
N PRO A 162 -14.03 -11.61 -2.30
CA PRO A 162 -13.30 -12.39 -1.31
C PRO A 162 -12.14 -13.14 -1.95
N VAL A 163 -11.08 -13.36 -1.18
CA VAL A 163 -9.85 -14.02 -1.65
C VAL A 163 -9.61 -15.33 -0.92
N LYS A 164 -8.93 -16.25 -1.60
CA LYS A 164 -8.54 -17.54 -1.07
C LYS A 164 -7.01 -17.67 -1.08
N LEU A 165 -6.43 -18.10 0.04
CA LEU A 165 -5.03 -18.50 0.11
C LEU A 165 -4.93 -20.01 -0.03
N CYS A 166 -4.01 -20.48 -0.87
CA CYS A 166 -3.81 -21.86 -1.22
C CYS A 166 -2.46 -22.37 -0.76
N VAL A 167 -2.45 -23.55 -0.18
CA VAL A 167 -1.21 -24.30 0.09
C VAL A 167 -0.82 -24.99 -1.20
N ALA A 168 0.28 -24.60 -1.81
CA ALA A 168 0.68 -25.07 -3.14
C ALA A 168 2.18 -25.34 -3.23
N ALA A 169 2.53 -26.32 -4.06
CA ALA A 169 3.91 -26.61 -4.46
C ALA A 169 3.92 -27.22 -5.87
N THR A 170 5.12 -27.46 -6.41
CA THR A 170 5.26 -28.16 -7.68
C THR A 170 4.91 -29.64 -7.56
N PRO A 171 4.42 -30.29 -8.64
CA PRO A 171 4.18 -31.74 -8.67
C PRO A 171 5.42 -32.55 -8.28
N GLU A 172 6.61 -32.11 -8.70
CA GLU A 172 7.89 -32.77 -8.40
C GLU A 172 8.22 -32.72 -6.90
N TYR A 173 7.90 -31.60 -6.23
CA TYR A 173 8.07 -31.50 -4.79
C TYR A 173 7.19 -32.53 -4.08
N PHE A 174 5.90 -32.60 -4.44
CA PHE A 174 4.97 -33.55 -3.85
C PHE A 174 5.29 -35.01 -4.19
N ALA A 175 5.77 -35.29 -5.39
CA ALA A 175 6.24 -36.64 -5.74
C ALA A 175 7.40 -37.11 -4.87
N ARG A 176 8.28 -36.19 -4.46
CA ARG A 176 9.48 -36.51 -3.65
C ARG A 176 9.19 -36.58 -2.16
N TYR A 177 8.36 -35.67 -1.64
CA TYR A 177 8.19 -35.46 -0.20
C TYR A 177 6.80 -35.84 0.33
N GLY A 178 5.87 -36.23 -0.56
CA GLY A 178 4.48 -36.50 -0.23
C GLY A 178 3.61 -35.23 -0.15
N LYS A 179 2.29 -35.46 -0.13
CA LYS A 179 1.30 -34.38 0.00
C LYS A 179 0.80 -34.34 1.45
N PRO A 180 0.81 -33.17 2.12
CA PRO A 180 0.19 -33.02 3.44
C PRO A 180 -1.33 -33.25 3.33
N ARG A 181 -1.91 -33.97 4.29
CA ARG A 181 -3.34 -34.26 4.40
C ARG A 181 -4.03 -33.49 5.50
N HIS A 182 -3.24 -32.97 6.44
CA HIS A 182 -3.68 -32.13 7.54
C HIS A 182 -2.74 -30.93 7.69
N PRO A 183 -3.21 -29.73 8.09
CA PRO A 183 -2.34 -28.57 8.26
C PRO A 183 -1.10 -28.81 9.15
N HIS A 184 -1.22 -29.64 10.19
CA HIS A 184 -0.06 -29.98 11.03
C HIS A 184 1.04 -30.78 10.30
N ASP A 185 0.72 -31.45 9.18
CA ASP A 185 1.73 -32.17 8.40
C ASP A 185 2.75 -31.20 7.79
N LEU A 186 2.37 -29.93 7.60
CA LEU A 186 3.26 -28.86 7.11
C LEU A 186 4.49 -28.67 8.00
N LEU A 187 4.44 -29.03 9.28
CA LEU A 187 5.58 -28.98 10.18
C LEU A 187 6.69 -29.98 9.81
N ASN A 188 6.38 -30.97 8.97
CA ASN A 188 7.31 -31.95 8.43
C ASN A 188 7.78 -31.64 7.01
N HIS A 189 7.34 -30.53 6.43
CA HIS A 189 7.70 -30.09 5.09
C HIS A 189 8.62 -28.87 5.12
N GLN A 190 9.38 -28.69 4.05
CA GLN A 190 10.02 -27.41 3.79
C GLN A 190 8.97 -26.44 3.25
N CYS A 191 8.80 -25.30 3.94
CA CYS A 191 7.90 -24.25 3.50
C CYS A 191 8.70 -23.01 3.08
N VAL A 192 8.21 -22.27 2.10
CA VAL A 192 8.70 -20.91 1.82
C VAL A 192 7.93 -19.96 2.75
N VAL A 193 8.64 -19.26 3.61
CA VAL A 193 8.04 -18.50 4.71
C VAL A 193 7.96 -17.01 4.32
N PHE A 194 6.76 -16.47 4.25
CA PHE A 194 6.59 -15.03 4.15
C PHE A 194 6.70 -14.39 5.54
N ARG A 195 7.44 -13.29 5.61
CA ARG A 195 7.61 -12.48 6.81
C ARG A 195 7.41 -11.01 6.47
N TYR A 196 6.54 -10.34 7.20
CA TYR A 196 6.36 -8.91 7.01
C TYR A 196 7.67 -8.12 7.21
N PRO A 197 7.84 -6.97 6.54
CA PRO A 197 9.01 -6.11 6.75
C PRO A 197 9.22 -5.68 8.21
N SER A 198 8.15 -5.69 9.02
CA SER A 198 8.21 -5.49 10.48
C SER A 198 8.94 -6.60 11.24
N GLY A 199 9.32 -7.68 10.57
CA GLY A 199 9.92 -8.87 11.16
C GLY A 199 8.93 -9.91 11.69
N LYS A 200 7.62 -9.62 11.71
CA LYS A 200 6.60 -10.59 12.14
C LYS A 200 6.41 -11.67 11.08
N PRO A 201 6.45 -12.97 11.46
CA PRO A 201 6.14 -14.05 10.55
C PRO A 201 4.65 -14.01 10.16
N PHE A 202 4.34 -14.40 8.93
CA PHE A 202 2.96 -14.63 8.51
C PHE A 202 2.59 -16.07 8.86
N HIS A 203 1.70 -16.24 9.83
CA HIS A 203 1.19 -17.55 10.20
C HIS A 203 0.11 -17.99 9.21
N TRP A 204 0.17 -19.26 8.81
CA TRP A 204 -0.81 -19.81 7.87
C TRP A 204 -2.08 -20.15 8.63
N GLN A 205 -3.18 -19.59 8.18
CA GLN A 205 -4.47 -19.69 8.84
C GLN A 205 -5.42 -20.56 8.03
N PHE A 206 -6.05 -21.49 8.70
CA PHE A 206 -6.92 -22.50 8.13
C PHE A 206 -8.33 -22.42 8.74
N ALA A 207 -9.26 -23.25 8.22
CA ALA A 207 -10.57 -23.43 8.82
C ALA A 207 -10.48 -23.81 10.30
N LYS A 208 -11.58 -23.58 11.05
CA LYS A 208 -11.68 -23.86 12.49
C LYS A 208 -10.68 -23.10 13.34
N GLU A 209 -10.34 -21.88 12.92
CA GLU A 209 -9.40 -20.99 13.63
C GLU A 209 -8.01 -21.62 13.86
N LEU A 210 -7.65 -22.62 13.05
CA LEU A 210 -6.35 -23.26 13.14
C LEU A 210 -5.28 -22.38 12.50
N GLU A 211 -4.21 -22.13 13.24
CA GLU A 211 -3.07 -21.32 12.80
C GLU A 211 -1.78 -22.14 12.93
N ILE A 212 -0.96 -22.18 11.89
CA ILE A 212 0.28 -22.92 11.85
C ILE A 212 1.45 -21.98 11.57
N ALA A 213 2.42 -21.98 12.47
CA ALA A 213 3.72 -21.37 12.26
C ALA A 213 4.61 -22.38 11.51
N VAL A 214 4.69 -22.26 10.20
CA VAL A 214 5.52 -23.13 9.36
C VAL A 214 6.99 -22.75 9.46
N ALA A 215 7.87 -23.68 9.10
CA ALA A 215 9.31 -23.48 9.05
C ALA A 215 9.86 -23.80 7.65
N GLY A 216 10.98 -23.18 7.32
CA GLY A 216 11.70 -23.44 6.07
C GLY A 216 13.01 -22.68 5.99
N ASN A 217 13.84 -23.06 5.04
CA ASN A 217 15.18 -22.49 4.85
C ASN A 217 15.15 -21.16 4.07
N ILE A 218 14.02 -20.82 3.45
CA ILE A 218 13.83 -19.58 2.68
C ILE A 218 12.76 -18.75 3.39
N ILE A 219 13.15 -17.56 3.82
CA ILE A 219 12.29 -16.58 4.46
C ILE A 219 12.36 -15.30 3.64
N LEU A 220 11.22 -14.82 3.16
CA LEU A 220 11.10 -13.70 2.23
C LEU A 220 10.12 -12.67 2.77
N ASP A 221 10.23 -11.43 2.29
CA ASP A 221 9.30 -10.32 2.54
C ASP A 221 8.66 -9.81 1.24
N ASP A 222 8.76 -10.61 0.18
CA ASP A 222 8.23 -10.32 -1.15
C ASP A 222 7.43 -11.52 -1.66
N VAL A 223 6.13 -11.28 -1.93
CA VAL A 223 5.18 -12.34 -2.36
C VAL A 223 5.45 -12.86 -3.77
N ASP A 224 6.08 -12.07 -4.64
CA ASP A 224 6.46 -12.53 -5.98
C ASP A 224 7.70 -13.40 -5.91
N ALA A 225 8.67 -13.06 -5.07
CA ALA A 225 9.83 -13.90 -4.79
C ALA A 225 9.42 -15.20 -4.09
N GLU A 226 8.37 -15.18 -3.22
CA GLU A 226 7.80 -16.40 -2.63
C GLU A 226 7.26 -17.34 -3.71
N LEU A 227 6.44 -16.80 -4.63
CA LEU A 227 5.92 -17.58 -5.76
C LEU A 227 7.04 -18.17 -6.62
N GLU A 228 8.05 -17.39 -6.97
CA GLU A 228 9.18 -17.86 -7.77
C GLU A 228 9.95 -18.98 -7.06
N ALA A 229 10.19 -18.85 -5.76
CA ALA A 229 10.84 -19.90 -4.97
C ALA A 229 10.02 -21.21 -4.98
N VAL A 230 8.70 -21.12 -4.84
CA VAL A 230 7.79 -22.28 -4.92
C VAL A 230 7.82 -22.91 -6.30
N LEU A 231 7.78 -22.12 -7.38
CA LEU A 231 7.86 -22.59 -8.76
C LEU A 231 9.18 -23.27 -9.09
N MET A 232 10.26 -22.90 -8.39
CA MET A 232 11.58 -23.57 -8.48
C MET A 232 11.67 -24.84 -7.61
N GLY A 233 10.59 -25.21 -6.91
CA GLY A 233 10.55 -26.43 -6.09
C GLY A 233 11.22 -26.29 -4.72
N ALA A 234 11.41 -25.07 -4.20
CA ALA A 234 12.06 -24.84 -2.91
C ALA A 234 11.24 -25.38 -1.71
N GLY A 235 9.93 -25.50 -1.88
CA GLY A 235 9.04 -25.97 -0.82
C GLY A 235 7.58 -25.65 -1.10
N ILE A 236 6.76 -25.77 -0.06
CA ILE A 236 5.34 -25.43 -0.08
C ILE A 236 5.18 -23.94 0.23
N GLY A 237 4.36 -23.23 -0.54
CA GLY A 237 3.96 -21.84 -0.30
C GLY A 237 2.51 -21.71 0.11
N TYR A 238 2.16 -20.56 0.72
CA TYR A 238 0.77 -20.18 1.06
C TYR A 238 0.36 -18.95 0.26
N LEU A 239 -0.06 -19.19 -0.95
CA LEU A 239 -0.14 -18.22 -2.04
C LEU A 239 -1.58 -17.82 -2.34
N LEU A 240 -1.76 -16.60 -2.81
CA LEU A 240 -3.06 -16.12 -3.24
C LEU A 240 -3.53 -16.88 -4.50
N TYR A 241 -4.76 -17.41 -4.48
CA TYR A 241 -5.31 -18.18 -5.60
C TYR A 241 -5.22 -17.44 -6.92
N GLU A 242 -5.59 -16.17 -6.94
CA GLU A 242 -5.58 -15.33 -8.14
C GLU A 242 -4.16 -15.15 -8.70
N GLN A 243 -3.14 -15.20 -7.85
CA GLN A 243 -1.74 -15.11 -8.25
C GLN A 243 -1.23 -16.38 -8.91
N ILE A 244 -1.72 -17.54 -8.47
CA ILE A 244 -1.22 -18.85 -8.91
C ILE A 244 -2.12 -19.57 -9.90
N LYS A 245 -3.30 -19.03 -10.22
CA LYS A 245 -4.32 -19.67 -11.06
C LYS A 245 -3.75 -20.19 -12.39
N GLU A 246 -2.97 -19.39 -13.11
CA GLU A 246 -2.36 -19.79 -14.37
C GLU A 246 -1.43 -21.01 -14.21
N TYR A 247 -0.69 -21.08 -13.09
CA TYR A 247 0.22 -22.19 -12.80
C TYR A 247 -0.54 -23.46 -12.39
N LEU A 248 -1.70 -23.33 -11.77
CA LEU A 248 -2.62 -24.45 -11.48
C LEU A 248 -3.24 -24.98 -12.78
N ASP A 249 -3.74 -24.08 -13.63
CA ASP A 249 -4.37 -24.43 -14.92
C ASP A 249 -3.38 -25.14 -15.86
N THR A 250 -2.09 -24.79 -15.78
CA THR A 250 -1.01 -25.40 -16.58
C THR A 250 -0.32 -26.60 -15.89
N GLY A 251 -0.74 -26.97 -14.69
CA GLY A 251 -0.17 -28.09 -13.93
C GLY A 251 1.26 -27.86 -13.41
N ARG A 252 1.74 -26.61 -13.41
CA ARG A 252 3.04 -26.25 -12.83
C ARG A 252 3.01 -26.19 -11.31
N LEU A 253 1.84 -25.94 -10.73
CA LEU A 253 1.57 -26.01 -9.30
C LEU A 253 0.38 -26.92 -9.04
N GLU A 254 0.36 -27.53 -7.88
CA GLU A 254 -0.80 -28.25 -7.34
C GLU A 254 -1.18 -27.68 -5.98
N CYS A 255 -2.49 -27.53 -5.74
CA CYS A 255 -3.03 -27.17 -4.44
C CYS A 255 -3.26 -28.42 -3.59
N VAL A 256 -3.07 -28.29 -2.29
CA VAL A 256 -3.37 -29.29 -1.27
C VAL A 256 -4.12 -28.63 -0.11
N LEU A 257 -4.70 -29.43 0.79
CA LEU A 257 -5.46 -28.97 1.96
C LEU A 257 -6.63 -28.04 1.61
N GLU A 258 -7.27 -28.26 0.47
CA GLU A 258 -8.39 -27.41 0.00
C GLU A 258 -9.57 -27.41 0.96
N ASP A 259 -9.87 -28.55 1.62
CA ASP A 259 -10.91 -28.67 2.64
C ASP A 259 -10.65 -27.81 3.89
N TRP A 260 -9.42 -27.37 4.08
CA TRP A 260 -8.98 -26.52 5.18
C TRP A 260 -8.88 -25.06 4.78
N SER A 261 -8.99 -24.74 3.50
CA SER A 261 -8.94 -23.37 3.00
C SER A 261 -10.25 -22.63 3.31
N THR A 262 -10.12 -21.35 3.65
CA THR A 262 -11.26 -20.47 3.88
C THR A 262 -11.18 -19.26 2.96
N GLU A 263 -12.31 -18.84 2.44
CA GLU A 263 -12.43 -17.52 1.84
C GLU A 263 -12.33 -16.45 2.92
N ARG A 264 -11.67 -15.34 2.59
CA ARG A 264 -11.52 -14.19 3.47
C ARG A 264 -12.06 -12.95 2.78
N PRO A 265 -12.50 -11.96 3.55
CA PRO A 265 -12.74 -10.65 2.98
C PRO A 265 -11.50 -10.21 2.19
N GLY A 266 -11.74 -9.77 0.94
CA GLY A 266 -10.67 -9.41 0.01
C GLY A 266 -9.90 -8.16 0.41
N PHE A 267 -9.24 -7.56 -0.55
CA PHE A 267 -8.52 -6.30 -0.35
C PHE A 267 -9.50 -5.14 -0.18
N GLN A 268 -9.08 -4.17 0.61
CA GLN A 268 -9.84 -2.97 0.91
C GLN A 268 -8.96 -1.74 0.65
N ILE A 269 -9.55 -0.73 0.05
CA ILE A 269 -9.00 0.63 0.09
C ILE A 269 -9.42 1.25 1.42
N TYR A 270 -8.48 1.79 2.16
CA TYR A 270 -8.74 2.46 3.43
C TYR A 270 -8.14 3.86 3.42
N TYR A 271 -8.80 4.77 4.12
CA TYR A 271 -8.43 6.18 4.16
C TYR A 271 -8.90 6.81 5.49
N PRO A 272 -8.27 7.90 5.93
CA PRO A 272 -8.66 8.56 7.16
C PRO A 272 -10.11 9.06 7.11
N ASN A 273 -10.82 8.95 8.23
CA ASN A 273 -12.12 9.60 8.38
C ASN A 273 -11.91 11.12 8.51
N ARG A 274 -11.74 11.80 7.38
CA ARG A 274 -11.60 13.25 7.32
C ARG A 274 -12.90 13.86 6.84
N GLN A 275 -13.23 15.00 7.40
CA GLN A 275 -14.38 15.81 6.97
C GLN A 275 -14.25 16.19 5.48
N TYR A 276 -13.01 16.25 4.97
CA TYR A 276 -12.69 16.63 3.59
C TYR A 276 -11.77 15.60 2.95
N MET A 277 -12.15 15.15 1.78
CA MET A 277 -11.45 14.13 0.98
C MET A 277 -10.91 14.79 -0.28
N SER A 278 -9.70 14.41 -0.74
CA SER A 278 -9.16 14.95 -2.00
C SER A 278 -10.11 14.61 -3.18
N CYS A 279 -10.18 15.51 -4.15
CA CYS A 279 -11.00 15.35 -5.35
C CYS A 279 -10.67 14.05 -6.09
N GLY A 280 -9.36 13.71 -6.17
CA GLY A 280 -8.90 12.47 -6.78
C GLY A 280 -9.37 11.22 -6.05
N LEU A 281 -9.31 11.21 -4.71
CA LEU A 281 -9.79 10.07 -3.92
C LEU A 281 -11.31 9.91 -4.02
N ARG A 282 -12.07 11.02 -3.95
CA ARG A 282 -13.53 11.00 -4.09
C ARG A 282 -13.93 10.41 -5.44
N ALA A 283 -13.36 10.92 -6.54
CA ALA A 283 -13.62 10.42 -7.88
C ALA A 283 -13.28 8.93 -8.01
N PHE A 284 -12.16 8.49 -7.43
CA PHE A 284 -11.75 7.09 -7.47
C PHE A 284 -12.70 6.18 -6.68
N LEU A 285 -13.13 6.58 -5.49
CA LEU A 285 -14.09 5.80 -4.70
C LEU A 285 -15.45 5.68 -5.38
N ASP A 286 -15.92 6.74 -6.06
CA ASP A 286 -17.16 6.71 -6.82
C ASP A 286 -17.03 5.81 -8.05
N TYR A 287 -15.90 5.86 -8.75
CA TYR A 287 -15.58 4.94 -9.84
C TYR A 287 -15.60 3.47 -9.39
N VAL A 288 -14.95 3.14 -8.27
CA VAL A 288 -14.92 1.79 -7.69
C VAL A 288 -16.33 1.31 -7.35
N LYS A 289 -17.15 2.14 -6.69
CA LYS A 289 -18.54 1.80 -6.33
C LYS A 289 -19.39 1.53 -7.57
N THR A 290 -19.29 2.37 -8.60
CA THR A 290 -20.04 2.23 -9.85
C THR A 290 -19.64 0.94 -10.59
N GLY A 291 -18.35 0.63 -10.66
CA GLY A 291 -17.82 -0.59 -11.26
C GLY A 291 -18.30 -1.86 -10.55
N GLN A 292 -18.39 -1.86 -9.22
CA GLN A 292 -18.90 -2.99 -8.43
C GLN A 292 -20.40 -3.23 -8.67
N ILE A 293 -21.20 -2.18 -8.82
CA ILE A 293 -22.63 -2.29 -9.15
C ILE A 293 -22.83 -2.97 -10.51
N CYS A 294 -22.04 -2.60 -11.52
CA CYS A 294 -22.09 -3.22 -12.83
C CYS A 294 -21.69 -4.70 -12.84
N GLN A 295 -20.72 -5.12 -12.01
CA GLN A 295 -20.31 -6.51 -11.90
C GLN A 295 -21.35 -7.37 -11.17
N SER A 296 -21.95 -6.86 -10.09
CA SER A 296 -22.99 -7.58 -9.34
C SER A 296 -24.28 -7.78 -10.15
N GLN A 297 -24.59 -6.91 -11.10
CA GLN A 297 -25.71 -7.07 -12.02
C GLN A 297 -25.45 -8.13 -13.10
N ARG A 298 -24.21 -8.26 -13.58
CA ARG A 298 -23.83 -9.30 -14.56
C ARG A 298 -23.89 -10.71 -13.98
N HIS A 299 -23.56 -10.90 -12.70
CA HIS A 299 -23.65 -12.20 -12.01
C HIS A 299 -25.08 -12.61 -11.65
N ARG A 300 -26.05 -11.69 -11.63
CA ARG A 300 -27.47 -12.01 -11.43
C ARG A 300 -28.22 -12.34 -12.73
N SER A 301 -27.57 -12.15 -13.87
CA SER A 301 -28.17 -12.35 -15.20
C SER A 301 -27.61 -13.60 -15.91
N GLN A 302 -26.79 -14.39 -15.25
CA GLN A 302 -26.34 -15.75 -15.62
C GLN A 302 -26.88 -16.77 -14.63
#